data_bcc191a0c361e25c5303282db6d92773
#
_entry.id   bcc191a0c361e25c5303282db6d92773
#
_cell.length_a   1.000
_cell.length_b   1.000
_cell.length_c   1.000
_cell.angle_alpha   90.00
_cell.angle_beta   90.00
_cell.angle_gamma   90.00
#
_symmetry.space_group_name_H-M   'P 1'
#
loop_
_entity.id
_entity.type
_entity.pdbx_description
1 polymer ?
#
loop_
_entity_poly.entity_id
_entity_poly.type
_entity_poly.pdbx_seq_one_letter_code
_entity_poly.pdbx_strand_id
1 'polypeptide(L)'
;MPSKPPKVGHQTRAWTVQSLTEREREPLCRMCKALGRITEAVCIDHKVPLADGGSLHDPENLQPLCAACHRKKTAIEARDRPVSRGPYPSEGWIVLGAPGAGKSTVVREHAAAEDFVWDHDRVLASLRGRDWNGGPSGDAKALAFMGRLRRSVLEAWRDGWVPARVWWITTSVDEARDLRREFPSARLRVVRASLDDLARRIEARVWLTPTQRAEMLGVARNIAAAIDASGLSGEGER
;
A
#
# COMPACT_ATOMS: atom_id res chain seq x y z
N MET A 1 19.24 -9.36 -29.76
CA MET A 1 19.35 -9.55 -28.31
C MET A 1 19.54 -8.17 -27.68
N PRO A 2 18.66 -7.67 -26.82
CA PRO A 2 18.91 -6.40 -26.13
C PRO A 2 20.15 -6.56 -25.23
N SER A 3 21.08 -5.62 -25.33
CA SER A 3 22.28 -5.59 -24.50
C SER A 3 21.89 -5.42 -23.03
N LYS A 4 22.51 -6.20 -22.16
CA LYS A 4 22.31 -6.10 -20.70
C LYS A 4 22.66 -4.68 -20.24
N PRO A 5 21.81 -4.02 -19.43
CA PRO A 5 22.10 -2.67 -18.96
C PRO A 5 23.42 -2.62 -18.21
N PRO A 6 24.15 -1.50 -18.24
CA PRO A 6 25.42 -1.37 -17.54
C PRO A 6 25.20 -1.58 -16.04
N LYS A 7 26.13 -2.31 -15.40
CA LYS A 7 26.14 -2.48 -13.95
C LYS A 7 26.46 -1.14 -13.28
N VAL A 8 25.68 -0.74 -12.29
CA VAL A 8 25.81 0.55 -11.58
C VAL A 8 26.06 0.31 -10.09
N GLY A 9 26.89 1.13 -9.47
CA GLY A 9 27.14 1.09 -8.04
C GLY A 9 27.73 -0.24 -7.55
N HIS A 10 27.11 -0.88 -6.59
CA HIS A 10 27.58 -2.14 -5.96
C HIS A 10 27.66 -3.35 -6.91
N GLN A 11 27.18 -3.25 -8.14
CA GLN A 11 27.24 -4.32 -9.13
C GLN A 11 28.50 -4.27 -10.01
N THR A 12 29.40 -3.31 -9.76
CA THR A 12 30.64 -3.16 -10.53
C THR A 12 31.75 -4.07 -10.01
N ARG A 13 32.66 -4.46 -10.92
CA ARG A 13 33.88 -5.20 -10.52
C ARG A 13 34.77 -4.35 -9.58
N ALA A 14 34.83 -3.04 -9.81
CA ALA A 14 35.57 -2.11 -8.97
C ALA A 14 35.08 -2.15 -7.51
N TRP A 15 33.77 -2.10 -7.29
CA TRP A 15 33.19 -2.23 -5.96
C TRP A 15 33.52 -3.58 -5.32
N THR A 16 33.40 -4.67 -6.06
CA THR A 16 33.70 -6.01 -5.53
C THR A 16 35.16 -6.09 -5.02
N VAL A 17 36.10 -5.62 -5.81
CA VAL A 17 37.52 -5.60 -5.43
C VAL A 17 37.72 -4.72 -4.21
N GLN A 18 37.21 -3.48 -4.22
CA GLN A 18 37.34 -2.54 -3.11
C GLN A 18 36.76 -3.10 -1.81
N SER A 19 35.57 -3.69 -1.87
CA SER A 19 34.89 -4.23 -0.66
C SER A 19 35.65 -5.44 -0.07
N LEU A 20 36.32 -6.24 -0.90
CA LEU A 20 37.20 -7.32 -0.44
C LEU A 20 38.43 -6.75 0.25
N THR A 21 39.11 -5.84 -0.40
CA THR A 21 40.30 -5.19 0.16
C THR A 21 40.04 -4.49 1.47
N GLU A 22 38.92 -3.77 1.60
CA GLU A 22 38.54 -3.10 2.84
C GLU A 22 38.22 -4.09 3.98
N ARG A 23 37.60 -5.24 3.69
CA ARG A 23 37.40 -6.29 4.69
C ARG A 23 38.68 -7.00 5.11
N GLU A 24 39.61 -7.19 4.21
CA GLU A 24 40.96 -7.73 4.55
C GLU A 24 41.73 -6.77 5.44
N ARG A 25 41.64 -5.46 5.17
CA ARG A 25 42.30 -4.42 5.96
C ARG A 25 41.68 -4.27 7.36
N GLU A 26 40.37 -4.34 7.48
CA GLU A 26 39.64 -4.25 8.74
C GLU A 26 38.55 -5.39 8.85
N PRO A 27 38.94 -6.57 9.36
CA PRO A 27 38.10 -7.74 9.33
C PRO A 27 37.01 -7.75 10.42
N LEU A 28 37.03 -6.82 11.37
CA LEU A 28 36.10 -6.76 12.48
C LEU A 28 34.99 -5.72 12.24
N CYS A 29 33.78 -6.08 12.65
CA CYS A 29 32.63 -5.17 12.62
C CYS A 29 32.88 -3.92 13.46
N ARG A 30 32.91 -2.76 12.83
CA ARG A 30 33.19 -1.47 13.45
C ARG A 30 32.21 -1.12 14.58
N MET A 31 30.91 -1.39 14.39
CA MET A 31 29.91 -1.13 15.42
C MET A 31 30.03 -2.06 16.63
N CYS A 32 30.37 -3.33 16.41
CA CYS A 32 30.64 -4.25 17.52
C CYS A 32 31.91 -3.88 18.27
N LYS A 33 32.97 -3.53 17.56
CA LYS A 33 34.26 -3.09 18.11
C LYS A 33 34.09 -1.86 19.01
N ALA A 34 33.28 -0.89 18.59
CA ALA A 34 32.96 0.29 19.40
C ALA A 34 32.23 -0.04 20.71
N LEU A 35 31.58 -1.21 20.79
CA LEU A 35 30.89 -1.73 21.98
C LEU A 35 31.73 -2.78 22.75
N GLY A 36 33.05 -2.87 22.47
CA GLY A 36 33.94 -3.84 23.08
C GLY A 36 33.71 -5.30 22.68
N ARG A 37 32.99 -5.57 21.58
CA ARG A 37 32.68 -6.92 21.09
C ARG A 37 33.50 -7.26 19.87
N ILE A 38 34.05 -8.45 19.81
CA ILE A 38 34.76 -8.99 18.67
C ILE A 38 33.77 -9.76 17.81
N THR A 39 33.51 -9.26 16.61
CA THR A 39 32.59 -9.88 15.64
C THR A 39 33.13 -9.65 14.24
N GLU A 40 33.22 -10.70 13.44
CA GLU A 40 33.67 -10.63 12.06
C GLU A 40 32.75 -9.77 11.20
N ALA A 41 33.32 -8.98 10.30
CA ALA A 41 32.58 -8.23 9.29
C ALA A 41 32.27 -9.12 8.08
N VAL A 42 31.02 -9.10 7.63
CA VAL A 42 30.58 -9.87 6.47
C VAL A 42 30.33 -9.00 5.23
N CYS A 43 30.23 -7.70 5.42
CA CYS A 43 30.01 -6.73 4.33
C CYS A 43 30.71 -5.41 4.61
N ILE A 44 30.98 -4.64 3.54
CA ILE A 44 31.31 -3.22 3.61
C ILE A 44 30.05 -2.42 3.34
N ASP A 45 29.79 -1.46 4.19
CA ASP A 45 28.64 -0.55 4.13
C ASP A 45 29.12 0.91 4.11
N HIS A 46 28.27 1.84 3.71
CA HIS A 46 28.56 3.26 3.68
C HIS A 46 28.18 3.91 5.01
N LYS A 47 29.05 4.73 5.62
CA LYS A 47 28.71 5.51 6.82
C LYS A 47 27.58 6.48 6.53
N VAL A 48 27.70 7.25 5.43
CA VAL A 48 26.66 8.08 4.85
C VAL A 48 26.09 7.34 3.64
N PRO A 49 24.78 7.03 3.61
CA PRO A 49 24.18 6.34 2.48
C PRO A 49 24.38 7.07 1.16
N LEU A 50 24.48 6.34 0.05
CA LEU A 50 24.60 6.93 -1.29
C LEU A 50 23.43 7.83 -1.64
N ALA A 51 22.23 7.48 -1.19
CA ALA A 51 21.02 8.27 -1.39
C ALA A 51 21.04 9.61 -0.63
N ASP A 52 21.87 9.73 0.40
CA ASP A 52 22.04 10.93 1.23
C ASP A 52 23.33 11.70 0.85
N GLY A 53 23.89 11.41 -0.34
CA GLY A 53 25.06 12.09 -0.89
C GLY A 53 26.39 11.46 -0.50
N GLY A 54 26.40 10.29 0.15
CA GLY A 54 27.61 9.55 0.45
C GLY A 54 28.36 9.11 -0.81
N SER A 55 29.70 9.13 -0.77
CA SER A 55 30.54 8.65 -1.88
C SER A 55 30.57 7.13 -1.92
N LEU A 56 30.46 6.55 -3.13
CA LEU A 56 30.51 5.11 -3.35
C LEU A 56 31.90 4.53 -3.06
N HIS A 57 32.95 5.25 -3.42
CA HIS A 57 34.34 4.74 -3.43
C HIS A 57 35.27 5.39 -2.41
N ASP A 58 34.82 6.39 -1.66
CA ASP A 58 35.63 7.05 -0.64
C ASP A 58 35.85 6.08 0.55
N PRO A 59 37.11 5.67 0.84
CA PRO A 59 37.41 4.80 1.96
C PRO A 59 36.97 5.36 3.31
N GLU A 60 36.94 6.69 3.47
CA GLU A 60 36.47 7.34 4.69
C GLU A 60 34.96 7.19 4.88
N ASN A 61 34.20 6.98 3.81
CA ASN A 61 32.79 6.69 3.87
C ASN A 61 32.47 5.19 4.03
N LEU A 62 33.48 4.32 3.99
CA LEU A 62 33.28 2.87 4.10
C LEU A 62 33.45 2.38 5.54
N GLN A 63 32.73 1.31 5.89
CA GLN A 63 32.83 0.65 7.18
C GLN A 63 32.51 -0.84 7.09
N PRO A 64 33.31 -1.71 7.71
CA PRO A 64 33.04 -3.13 7.80
C PRO A 64 31.93 -3.40 8.86
N LEU A 65 30.92 -4.17 8.50
CA LEU A 65 29.82 -4.52 9.39
C LEU A 65 29.52 -6.02 9.38
N CYS A 66 29.11 -6.54 10.53
CA CYS A 66 28.45 -7.85 10.61
C CYS A 66 27.00 -7.77 10.13
N ALA A 67 26.39 -8.90 9.79
CA ALA A 67 25.03 -8.94 9.27
C ALA A 67 23.98 -8.32 10.21
N ALA A 68 24.13 -8.46 11.52
CA ALA A 68 23.23 -7.90 12.51
C ALA A 68 23.31 -6.36 12.56
N CYS A 69 24.52 -5.81 12.58
CA CYS A 69 24.75 -4.37 12.60
C CYS A 69 24.33 -3.71 11.28
N HIS A 70 24.60 -4.34 10.14
CA HIS A 70 24.14 -3.87 8.85
C HIS A 70 22.62 -3.80 8.78
N ARG A 71 21.89 -4.88 9.14
CA ARG A 71 20.42 -4.85 9.20
C ARG A 71 19.88 -3.77 10.13
N LYS A 72 20.48 -3.61 11.32
CA LYS A 72 20.06 -2.58 12.29
C LYS A 72 20.26 -1.16 11.72
N LYS A 73 21.41 -0.89 11.11
CA LYS A 73 21.70 0.40 10.48
C LYS A 73 20.72 0.70 9.34
N THR A 74 20.53 -0.25 8.42
CA THR A 74 19.57 -0.11 7.31
C THR A 74 18.14 0.17 7.80
N ALA A 75 17.70 -0.49 8.88
CA ALA A 75 16.39 -0.25 9.47
C ALA A 75 16.26 1.16 10.07
N ILE A 76 17.32 1.66 10.73
CA ILE A 76 17.37 3.03 11.26
C ILE A 76 17.33 4.05 10.12
N GLU A 77 18.16 3.88 9.10
CA GLU A 77 18.22 4.77 7.94
C GLU A 77 16.89 4.82 7.18
N ALA A 78 16.24 3.66 7.03
CA ALA A 78 14.92 3.60 6.39
C ALA A 78 13.84 4.33 7.20
N ARG A 79 13.93 4.27 8.54
CA ARG A 79 13.00 4.97 9.45
C ARG A 79 13.25 6.48 9.49
N ASP A 80 14.53 6.88 9.54
CA ASP A 80 14.93 8.27 9.74
C ASP A 80 15.05 9.04 8.41
N ARG A 81 14.94 8.32 7.26
CA ARG A 81 14.90 8.96 5.94
C ARG A 81 13.60 9.74 5.82
N PRO A 82 13.67 11.06 5.53
CA PRO A 82 12.47 11.80 5.21
C PRO A 82 11.76 11.11 4.05
N VAL A 83 10.49 10.78 4.26
CA VAL A 83 9.65 10.22 3.20
C VAL A 83 9.65 11.27 2.09
N SER A 84 10.37 11.00 0.99
CA SER A 84 10.34 11.87 -0.17
C SER A 84 8.91 11.86 -0.68
N ARG A 85 8.24 12.99 -0.57
CA ARG A 85 6.89 13.12 -1.13
C ARG A 85 6.99 12.98 -2.64
N GLY A 86 6.09 12.19 -3.20
CA GLY A 86 5.91 12.08 -4.63
C GLY A 86 5.41 13.40 -5.22
N PRO A 87 5.50 13.57 -6.54
CA PRO A 87 5.13 14.81 -7.23
C PRO A 87 3.62 15.00 -7.37
N TYR A 88 2.80 14.05 -6.95
CA TYR A 88 1.36 14.07 -7.20
C TYR A 88 0.57 14.51 -5.97
N PRO A 89 -0.54 15.27 -6.14
CA PRO A 89 -1.43 15.64 -5.05
C PRO A 89 -2.20 14.40 -4.55
N SER A 90 -2.47 14.34 -3.25
CA SER A 90 -3.29 13.28 -2.64
C SER A 90 -4.79 13.53 -2.86
N GLU A 91 -5.20 13.78 -4.10
CA GLU A 91 -6.59 14.01 -4.48
C GLU A 91 -7.35 12.70 -4.70
N GLY A 92 -8.66 12.71 -4.47
CA GLY A 92 -9.48 11.56 -4.76
C GLY A 92 -10.86 11.61 -4.15
N TRP A 93 -11.53 10.45 -4.22
CA TRP A 93 -12.86 10.23 -3.71
C TRP A 93 -12.91 9.02 -2.78
N ILE A 94 -13.57 9.20 -1.65
CA ILE A 94 -13.95 8.10 -0.76
C ILE A 94 -15.41 7.79 -1.05
N VAL A 95 -15.70 6.60 -1.57
CA VAL A 95 -17.04 6.18 -1.98
C VAL A 95 -17.60 5.19 -0.96
N LEU A 96 -18.48 5.67 -0.09
CA LEU A 96 -19.11 4.91 0.98
C LEU A 96 -20.50 4.45 0.55
N GLY A 97 -20.86 3.21 0.85
CA GLY A 97 -22.22 2.69 0.61
C GLY A 97 -22.35 1.22 0.98
N ALA A 98 -23.56 0.77 1.18
CA ALA A 98 -23.86 -0.63 1.48
C ALA A 98 -23.49 -1.56 0.29
N PRO A 99 -23.28 -2.87 0.52
CA PRO A 99 -23.22 -3.86 -0.55
C PRO A 99 -24.46 -3.77 -1.44
N GLY A 100 -24.28 -3.68 -2.76
CA GLY A 100 -25.40 -3.53 -3.69
C GLY A 100 -25.89 -2.09 -3.91
N ALA A 101 -25.40 -1.08 -3.16
CA ALA A 101 -25.81 0.31 -3.32
C ALA A 101 -25.45 0.94 -4.68
N GLY A 102 -24.50 0.37 -5.41
CA GLY A 102 -24.09 0.89 -6.72
C GLY A 102 -22.78 1.66 -6.72
N LYS A 103 -21.96 1.54 -5.69
CA LYS A 103 -20.64 2.21 -5.58
C LYS A 103 -19.75 2.05 -6.81
N SER A 104 -19.56 0.81 -7.25
CA SER A 104 -18.71 0.51 -8.43
C SER A 104 -19.32 1.04 -9.73
N THR A 105 -20.64 1.24 -9.81
CA THR A 105 -21.31 1.90 -10.93
C THR A 105 -21.00 3.38 -10.93
N VAL A 106 -21.15 4.04 -9.78
CA VAL A 106 -20.79 5.46 -9.61
C VAL A 106 -19.33 5.71 -10.01
N VAL A 107 -18.42 4.86 -9.54
CA VAL A 107 -16.99 5.00 -9.89
C VAL A 107 -16.78 4.84 -11.39
N ARG A 108 -17.37 3.82 -12.02
CA ARG A 108 -17.23 3.58 -13.48
C ARG A 108 -17.76 4.73 -14.33
N GLU A 109 -18.78 5.44 -13.87
CA GLU A 109 -19.38 6.57 -14.59
C GLU A 109 -18.60 7.88 -14.43
N HIS A 110 -17.77 8.01 -13.38
CA HIS A 110 -17.13 9.27 -13.03
C HIS A 110 -15.60 9.23 -13.00
N ALA A 111 -15.00 8.04 -12.87
CA ALA A 111 -13.55 7.89 -12.91
C ALA A 111 -13.04 8.03 -14.34
N ALA A 112 -11.94 8.75 -14.49
CA ALA A 112 -11.20 8.78 -15.76
C ALA A 112 -10.43 7.47 -15.98
N ALA A 113 -9.97 7.23 -17.21
CA ALA A 113 -9.26 5.98 -17.54
C ALA A 113 -7.93 5.84 -16.78
N GLU A 114 -7.30 6.96 -16.46
CA GLU A 114 -6.05 7.06 -15.71
C GLU A 114 -6.23 7.04 -14.19
N ASP A 115 -7.47 7.16 -13.69
CA ASP A 115 -7.73 7.19 -12.24
C ASP A 115 -7.46 5.83 -11.60
N PHE A 116 -6.92 5.84 -10.38
CA PHE A 116 -6.68 4.64 -9.60
C PHE A 116 -7.92 4.27 -8.78
N VAL A 117 -8.42 3.05 -8.94
CA VAL A 117 -9.60 2.57 -8.21
C VAL A 117 -9.21 1.48 -7.23
N TRP A 118 -9.39 1.75 -5.93
CA TRP A 118 -9.29 0.75 -4.89
C TRP A 118 -10.67 0.16 -4.58
N ASP A 119 -10.91 -1.05 -5.06
CA ASP A 119 -12.04 -1.90 -4.71
C ASP A 119 -11.47 -3.21 -4.19
N HIS A 120 -11.60 -3.47 -2.89
CA HIS A 120 -10.98 -4.61 -2.21
C HIS A 120 -11.26 -5.94 -2.92
N ASP A 121 -12.52 -6.18 -3.24
CA ASP A 121 -12.94 -7.46 -3.82
C ASP A 121 -12.43 -7.63 -5.26
N ARG A 122 -12.43 -6.56 -6.03
CA ARG A 122 -11.90 -6.56 -7.40
C ARG A 122 -10.40 -6.76 -7.44
N VAL A 123 -9.66 -6.06 -6.57
CA VAL A 123 -8.20 -6.21 -6.45
C VAL A 123 -7.87 -7.66 -6.08
N LEU A 124 -8.57 -8.24 -5.09
CA LEU A 124 -8.35 -9.62 -4.70
C LEU A 124 -8.67 -10.61 -5.83
N ALA A 125 -9.77 -10.41 -6.54
CA ALA A 125 -10.13 -11.25 -7.68
C ALA A 125 -9.07 -11.19 -8.79
N SER A 126 -8.60 -9.99 -9.15
CA SER A 126 -7.54 -9.80 -10.14
C SER A 126 -6.24 -10.47 -9.75
N LEU A 127 -5.83 -10.36 -8.48
CA LEU A 127 -4.64 -11.03 -7.96
C LEU A 127 -4.74 -12.56 -7.99
N ARG A 128 -5.96 -13.10 -8.00
CA ARG A 128 -6.23 -14.54 -8.15
C ARG A 128 -6.43 -14.98 -9.61
N GLY A 129 -6.26 -14.08 -10.57
CA GLY A 129 -6.50 -14.36 -11.99
C GLY A 129 -7.96 -14.69 -12.29
N ARG A 130 -8.91 -14.11 -11.57
CA ARG A 130 -10.35 -14.34 -11.71
C ARG A 130 -11.09 -13.04 -11.97
N ASP A 131 -12.14 -13.12 -12.76
CA ASP A 131 -13.12 -12.03 -12.84
C ASP A 131 -13.89 -11.93 -11.52
N TRP A 132 -14.08 -10.69 -11.06
CA TRP A 132 -14.88 -10.48 -9.88
C TRP A 132 -16.36 -10.71 -10.16
N ASN A 133 -16.93 -11.64 -9.43
CA ASN A 133 -18.35 -12.02 -9.54
C ASN A 133 -19.21 -11.63 -8.32
N GLY A 134 -18.66 -10.83 -7.39
CA GLY A 134 -19.35 -10.40 -6.18
C GLY A 134 -19.42 -11.45 -5.06
N GLY A 135 -18.63 -12.51 -5.18
CA GLY A 135 -18.51 -13.53 -4.13
C GLY A 135 -17.67 -13.07 -2.92
N PRO A 136 -17.67 -13.86 -1.84
CA PRO A 136 -16.93 -13.53 -0.62
C PRO A 136 -15.42 -13.41 -0.87
N SER A 137 -14.82 -12.45 -0.22
CA SER A 137 -13.48 -11.96 -0.47
C SER A 137 -12.33 -12.83 0.07
N GLY A 138 -12.60 -14.06 0.50
CA GLY A 138 -11.52 -15.02 0.69
C GLY A 138 -11.24 -15.45 2.13
N ASP A 139 -10.22 -16.28 2.26
CA ASP A 139 -9.74 -16.84 3.53
C ASP A 139 -8.89 -15.83 4.34
N ALA A 140 -8.57 -16.20 5.59
CA ALA A 140 -7.80 -15.35 6.49
C ALA A 140 -6.42 -14.95 5.94
N LYS A 141 -5.77 -15.81 5.14
CA LYS A 141 -4.46 -15.52 4.54
C LYS A 141 -4.60 -14.45 3.45
N ALA A 142 -5.62 -14.56 2.61
CA ALA A 142 -5.92 -13.57 1.59
C ALA A 142 -6.29 -12.21 2.22
N LEU A 143 -7.09 -12.20 3.28
CA LEU A 143 -7.43 -10.98 4.01
C LEU A 143 -6.20 -10.32 4.65
N ALA A 144 -5.30 -11.11 5.25
CA ALA A 144 -4.05 -10.59 5.82
C ALA A 144 -3.12 -10.00 4.74
N PHE A 145 -3.04 -10.64 3.57
CA PHE A 145 -2.28 -10.13 2.42
C PHE A 145 -2.88 -8.81 1.91
N MET A 146 -4.20 -8.78 1.70
CA MET A 146 -4.91 -7.58 1.26
C MET A 146 -4.78 -6.43 2.26
N GLY A 147 -4.74 -6.71 3.55
CA GLY A 147 -4.50 -5.70 4.58
C GLY A 147 -3.11 -5.04 4.46
N ARG A 148 -2.08 -5.80 4.09
CA ARG A 148 -0.73 -5.27 3.82
C ARG A 148 -0.72 -4.44 2.54
N LEU A 149 -1.28 -4.96 1.46
CA LEU A 149 -1.36 -4.26 0.18
C LEU A 149 -2.14 -2.93 0.33
N ARG A 150 -3.28 -2.97 1.01
CA ARG A 150 -4.07 -1.78 1.33
C ARG A 150 -3.23 -0.70 2.03
N ARG A 151 -2.43 -1.08 3.03
CA ARG A 151 -1.55 -0.16 3.76
C ARG A 151 -0.54 0.48 2.83
N SER A 152 0.15 -0.30 2.01
CA SER A 152 1.12 0.22 1.04
C SER A 152 0.49 1.17 0.02
N VAL A 153 -0.74 0.91 -0.42
CA VAL A 153 -1.46 1.81 -1.34
C VAL A 153 -1.84 3.12 -0.64
N LEU A 154 -2.30 3.06 0.61
CA LEU A 154 -2.61 4.27 1.39
C LEU A 154 -1.35 5.12 1.64
N GLU A 155 -0.23 4.48 1.99
CA GLU A 155 1.05 5.16 2.15
C GLU A 155 1.48 5.83 0.84
N ALA A 156 1.40 5.12 -0.29
CA ALA A 156 1.73 5.69 -1.60
C ALA A 156 0.80 6.87 -1.98
N TRP A 157 -0.49 6.79 -1.67
CA TRP A 157 -1.44 7.89 -1.90
C TRP A 157 -1.13 9.10 -1.02
N ARG A 158 -0.96 8.88 0.29
CA ARG A 158 -0.61 9.94 1.25
C ARG A 158 0.69 10.63 0.87
N ASP A 159 1.68 9.87 0.45
CA ASP A 159 3.01 10.35 0.15
C ASP A 159 3.14 10.91 -1.28
N GLY A 160 2.04 10.94 -2.05
CA GLY A 160 2.00 11.54 -3.39
C GLY A 160 2.66 10.71 -4.49
N TRP A 161 2.74 9.39 -4.33
CA TRP A 161 3.31 8.48 -5.34
C TRP A 161 2.28 7.90 -6.31
N VAL A 162 0.99 8.12 -6.05
CA VAL A 162 -0.06 7.70 -6.99
C VAL A 162 -0.25 8.78 -8.05
N PRO A 163 0.04 8.51 -9.34
CA PRO A 163 0.05 9.53 -10.41
C PRO A 163 -1.34 9.89 -10.95
N ALA A 164 -2.39 9.68 -10.15
CA ALA A 164 -3.76 9.88 -10.57
C ALA A 164 -4.65 10.13 -9.35
N ARG A 165 -5.88 10.59 -9.60
CA ARG A 165 -6.90 10.63 -8.55
C ARG A 165 -7.24 9.24 -8.08
N VAL A 166 -7.47 9.09 -6.78
CA VAL A 166 -7.82 7.80 -6.18
C VAL A 166 -9.31 7.75 -5.90
N TRP A 167 -9.95 6.66 -6.33
CA TRP A 167 -11.31 6.29 -5.97
C TRP A 167 -11.26 5.14 -4.97
N TRP A 168 -11.51 5.44 -3.70
CA TRP A 168 -11.47 4.46 -2.63
C TRP A 168 -12.86 3.98 -2.27
N ILE A 169 -13.19 2.73 -2.59
CA ILE A 169 -14.52 2.15 -2.32
C ILE A 169 -14.51 1.46 -0.96
N THR A 170 -15.45 1.82 -0.10
CA THR A 170 -15.64 1.19 1.22
C THR A 170 -17.10 0.95 1.57
N THR A 171 -17.34 0.00 2.47
CA THR A 171 -18.60 -0.24 3.12
C THR A 171 -18.56 0.15 4.60
N SER A 172 -17.39 0.52 5.13
CA SER A 172 -17.20 0.85 6.53
C SER A 172 -17.30 2.36 6.76
N VAL A 173 -18.19 2.75 7.65
CA VAL A 173 -18.37 4.14 8.11
C VAL A 173 -17.09 4.63 8.82
N ASP A 174 -16.48 3.77 9.66
CA ASP A 174 -15.28 4.14 10.41
C ASP A 174 -14.09 4.29 9.47
N GLU A 175 -13.93 3.38 8.51
CA GLU A 175 -12.89 3.54 7.48
C GLU A 175 -13.08 4.83 6.69
N ALA A 176 -14.29 5.18 6.31
CA ALA A 176 -14.55 6.43 5.58
C ALA A 176 -14.20 7.67 6.42
N ARG A 177 -14.46 7.63 7.74
CA ARG A 177 -14.07 8.71 8.67
C ARG A 177 -12.56 8.82 8.83
N ASP A 178 -11.87 7.68 8.97
CA ASP A 178 -10.42 7.63 9.12
C ASP A 178 -9.73 8.14 7.85
N LEU A 179 -10.18 7.68 6.68
CA LEU A 179 -9.67 8.15 5.40
C LEU A 179 -9.89 9.66 5.21
N ARG A 180 -11.03 10.21 5.60
CA ARG A 180 -11.26 11.67 5.53
C ARG A 180 -10.33 12.46 6.44
N ARG A 181 -9.95 11.91 7.60
CA ARG A 181 -8.96 12.54 8.49
C ARG A 181 -7.56 12.45 7.91
N GLU A 182 -7.21 11.32 7.32
CA GLU A 182 -5.89 11.08 6.74
C GLU A 182 -5.70 11.82 5.40
N PHE A 183 -6.76 11.96 4.60
CA PHE A 183 -6.77 12.61 3.29
C PHE A 183 -7.76 13.79 3.25
N PRO A 184 -7.44 14.96 3.83
CA PRO A 184 -8.37 16.09 3.88
C PRO A 184 -8.78 16.63 2.51
N SER A 185 -7.96 16.45 1.48
CA SER A 185 -8.23 16.82 0.09
C SER A 185 -9.16 15.83 -0.65
N ALA A 186 -9.35 14.61 -0.11
CA ALA A 186 -10.25 13.64 -0.69
C ALA A 186 -11.71 14.00 -0.38
N ARG A 187 -12.56 13.91 -1.40
CA ARG A 187 -14.00 14.14 -1.28
C ARG A 187 -14.73 12.88 -0.84
N LEU A 188 -15.77 13.03 -0.05
CA LEU A 188 -16.63 11.91 0.30
C LEU A 188 -17.86 11.87 -0.60
N ARG A 189 -18.17 10.70 -1.14
CA ARG A 189 -19.42 10.41 -1.83
C ARG A 189 -20.14 9.27 -1.12
N VAL A 190 -21.35 9.54 -0.61
CA VAL A 190 -22.18 8.52 0.03
C VAL A 190 -23.19 8.02 -1.00
N VAL A 191 -23.16 6.72 -1.28
CA VAL A 191 -24.07 6.07 -2.23
C VAL A 191 -25.16 5.35 -1.45
N ARG A 192 -26.34 5.94 -1.46
CA ARG A 192 -27.54 5.37 -0.83
C ARG A 192 -28.40 4.61 -1.83
N ALA A 193 -29.07 3.59 -1.36
CA ALA A 193 -30.10 2.87 -2.11
C ALA A 193 -31.20 2.45 -1.15
N SER A 194 -32.45 2.41 -1.62
CA SER A 194 -33.54 1.90 -0.83
C SER A 194 -33.34 0.43 -0.45
N LEU A 195 -33.95 -0.03 0.65
CA LEU A 195 -33.86 -1.43 1.05
C LEU A 195 -34.38 -2.36 -0.02
N ASP A 196 -35.42 -1.93 -0.76
CA ASP A 196 -36.00 -2.70 -1.87
C ASP A 196 -35.03 -2.79 -3.06
N ASP A 197 -34.30 -1.70 -3.37
CA ASP A 197 -33.29 -1.72 -4.39
C ASP A 197 -32.10 -2.61 -4.00
N LEU A 198 -31.67 -2.57 -2.75
CA LEU A 198 -30.61 -3.45 -2.24
C LEU A 198 -31.06 -4.92 -2.34
N ALA A 199 -32.26 -5.24 -1.90
CA ALA A 199 -32.82 -6.60 -1.99
C ALA A 199 -32.85 -7.08 -3.44
N ARG A 200 -33.46 -6.32 -4.34
CA ARG A 200 -33.57 -6.66 -5.76
C ARG A 200 -32.20 -6.89 -6.41
N ARG A 201 -31.22 -6.01 -6.14
CA ARG A 201 -29.89 -6.11 -6.71
C ARG A 201 -29.08 -7.28 -6.13
N ILE A 202 -29.28 -7.63 -4.87
CA ILE A 202 -28.63 -8.78 -4.24
C ILE A 202 -29.26 -10.09 -4.71
N GLU A 203 -30.60 -10.15 -4.84
CA GLU A 203 -31.32 -11.31 -5.36
C GLU A 203 -30.98 -11.61 -6.83
N ALA A 204 -30.75 -10.60 -7.64
CA ALA A 204 -30.31 -10.75 -9.03
C ALA A 204 -28.91 -11.38 -9.18
N ARG A 205 -28.18 -11.58 -8.09
CA ARG A 205 -26.85 -12.21 -8.11
C ARG A 205 -26.98 -13.73 -8.15
N VAL A 206 -27.21 -14.26 -9.33
CA VAL A 206 -27.45 -15.70 -9.57
C VAL A 206 -26.30 -16.62 -9.16
N TRP A 207 -25.09 -16.08 -9.03
CA TRP A 207 -23.88 -16.82 -8.58
C TRP A 207 -23.78 -16.99 -7.07
N LEU A 208 -24.66 -16.35 -6.27
CA LEU A 208 -24.74 -16.55 -4.84
C LEU A 208 -25.79 -17.61 -4.53
N THR A 209 -25.52 -18.44 -3.53
CA THR A 209 -26.54 -19.34 -2.98
C THR A 209 -27.65 -18.54 -2.28
N PRO A 210 -28.85 -19.09 -2.08
CA PRO A 210 -29.91 -18.44 -1.32
C PRO A 210 -29.47 -17.98 0.07
N THR A 211 -28.68 -18.80 0.79
CA THR A 211 -28.14 -18.47 2.11
C THR A 211 -27.20 -17.27 2.04
N GLN A 212 -26.25 -17.27 1.08
CA GLN A 212 -25.33 -16.15 0.88
C GLN A 212 -26.06 -14.85 0.51
N ARG A 213 -27.13 -14.92 -0.26
CA ARG A 213 -27.96 -13.74 -0.57
C ARG A 213 -28.64 -13.18 0.67
N ALA A 214 -29.23 -14.05 1.52
CA ALA A 214 -29.85 -13.65 2.76
C ALA A 214 -28.84 -13.00 3.74
N GLU A 215 -27.67 -13.59 3.91
CA GLU A 215 -26.57 -13.04 4.72
C GLU A 215 -26.12 -11.68 4.20
N MET A 216 -25.89 -11.57 2.89
CA MET A 216 -25.47 -10.33 2.25
C MET A 216 -26.52 -9.23 2.40
N LEU A 217 -27.80 -9.56 2.30
CA LEU A 217 -28.90 -8.61 2.51
C LEU A 217 -28.95 -8.12 3.97
N GLY A 218 -28.75 -9.02 4.94
CA GLY A 218 -28.61 -8.64 6.35
C GLY A 218 -27.47 -7.66 6.60
N VAL A 219 -26.29 -7.95 6.05
CA VAL A 219 -25.12 -7.06 6.11
C VAL A 219 -25.42 -5.72 5.43
N ALA A 220 -26.05 -5.73 4.26
CA ALA A 220 -26.37 -4.50 3.52
C ALA A 220 -27.34 -3.59 4.29
N ARG A 221 -28.35 -4.17 4.93
CA ARG A 221 -29.30 -3.43 5.81
C ARG A 221 -28.61 -2.79 7.00
N ASN A 222 -27.74 -3.55 7.69
CA ASN A 222 -27.00 -3.05 8.86
C ASN A 222 -26.06 -1.90 8.47
N ILE A 223 -25.36 -2.02 7.35
CA ILE A 223 -24.46 -0.98 6.85
C ILE A 223 -25.27 0.25 6.41
N ALA A 224 -26.38 0.09 5.70
CA ALA A 224 -27.25 1.20 5.32
C ALA A 224 -27.74 1.99 6.55
N ALA A 225 -28.23 1.29 7.58
CA ALA A 225 -28.62 1.90 8.84
C ALA A 225 -27.47 2.61 9.54
N ALA A 226 -26.26 2.03 9.55
CA ALA A 226 -25.07 2.66 10.12
C ALA A 226 -24.66 3.93 9.37
N ILE A 227 -24.80 3.94 8.04
CA ILE A 227 -24.54 5.13 7.21
C ILE A 227 -25.54 6.23 7.55
N ASP A 228 -26.82 5.92 7.65
CA ASP A 228 -27.87 6.89 7.98
C ASP A 228 -27.68 7.46 9.40
N ALA A 229 -27.35 6.60 10.36
CA ALA A 229 -27.05 7.02 11.74
C ALA A 229 -25.74 7.81 11.87
N SER A 230 -24.83 7.71 10.93
CA SER A 230 -23.50 8.34 10.99
C SER A 230 -23.51 9.86 10.81
N GLY A 231 -24.58 10.41 10.24
CA GLY A 231 -24.67 11.82 9.82
C GLY A 231 -23.70 12.20 8.70
N LEU A 232 -23.03 11.23 8.06
CA LEU A 232 -22.14 11.51 6.94
C LEU A 232 -22.99 11.88 5.72
N SER A 233 -22.77 13.10 5.21
CA SER A 233 -23.25 13.57 3.92
C SER A 233 -22.10 13.66 2.95
N GLY A 234 -22.33 13.30 1.69
CA GLY A 234 -21.35 13.38 0.61
C GLY A 234 -21.69 14.44 -0.40
N GLU A 235 -20.71 14.88 -1.16
CA GLU A 235 -20.95 15.74 -2.31
C GLU A 235 -21.73 14.97 -3.39
N GLY A 236 -22.80 15.54 -3.89
CA GLY A 236 -23.58 14.97 -5.02
C GLY A 236 -24.68 13.99 -4.63
N GLU A 237 -25.18 14.06 -3.39
CA GLU A 237 -26.45 13.41 -3.04
C GLU A 237 -27.63 14.11 -3.75
N ARG A 238 -28.09 13.51 -4.87
CA ARG A 238 -29.41 13.70 -5.46
C ARG A 238 -29.93 12.36 -5.94
#